data_48a2a1d5ec0ad5fa95026d10f414dbeb
#
_entry.id   48a2a1d5ec0ad5fa95026d10f414dbeb
#
_cell.length_a   1.000
_cell.length_b   1.000
_cell.length_c   1.000
_cell.angle_alpha   90.00
_cell.angle_beta   90.00
_cell.angle_gamma   90.00
#
_symmetry.space_group_name_H-M   'P 1'
#
loop_
_entity.id
_entity.type
_entity.pdbx_description
1 polymer ?
#
loop_
_entity_poly.entity_id
_entity_poly.type
_entity_poly.pdbx_seq_one_letter_code
_entity_poly.pdbx_strand_id
1 'polypeptide(L)'
;ILCHHYFNVYGILPMMWMFLDRLIEGKITRLGRLEFEPKAIDCEIRLPEIYLPKNSVLLNVHVPAGPRLTSADITDAYQQALHYFNGIVPIFHCSSWLLSPQLDECLDESTRIMQFKKDYLIYSLEDNADQFIERVWPDRENEASDYVNYEENTTLQKNAKQLLLSGRILQKANGICIKYYHPESDNV
;
A
#
# COMPACT_ATOMS: atom_id res chain seq x y z
N ILE A 1 -4.88 16.84 -15.28
CA ILE A 1 -6.23 16.87 -14.69
C ILE A 1 -6.17 16.57 -13.21
N LEU A 2 -5.51 15.49 -12.78
CA LEU A 2 -5.33 15.14 -11.37
C LEU A 2 -4.59 16.25 -10.58
N CYS A 3 -3.49 16.77 -11.12
CA CYS A 3 -2.75 17.86 -10.50
C CYS A 3 -3.61 19.12 -10.30
N HIS A 4 -4.48 19.44 -11.27
CA HIS A 4 -5.34 20.63 -11.18
C HIS A 4 -6.43 20.47 -10.10
N HIS A 5 -7.01 19.29 -9.98
CA HIS A 5 -8.01 18.99 -8.96
C HIS A 5 -7.39 19.10 -7.55
N TYR A 6 -6.28 18.43 -7.31
CA TYR A 6 -5.60 18.48 -6.01
C TYR A 6 -5.01 19.85 -5.69
N PHE A 7 -4.50 20.58 -6.69
CA PHE A 7 -4.03 21.95 -6.50
C PHE A 7 -5.13 22.90 -6.03
N ASN A 8 -6.33 22.78 -6.58
CA ASN A 8 -7.46 23.67 -6.26
C ASN A 8 -8.16 23.29 -4.95
N VAL A 9 -8.12 22.03 -4.53
CA VAL A 9 -8.86 21.55 -3.35
C VAL A 9 -7.96 21.47 -2.11
N TYR A 10 -6.71 21.03 -2.25
CA TYR A 10 -5.83 20.73 -1.10
C TYR A 10 -4.52 21.53 -1.10
N GLY A 11 -4.27 22.33 -2.10
CA GLY A 11 -2.93 22.86 -2.34
C GLY A 11 -1.95 21.78 -2.77
N ILE A 12 -0.68 22.13 -2.87
CA ILE A 12 0.37 21.18 -3.23
C ILE A 12 0.76 20.38 -1.98
N LEU A 13 0.33 19.13 -1.90
CA LEU A 13 0.81 18.22 -0.86
C LEU A 13 2.26 17.82 -1.17
N PRO A 14 3.22 18.09 -0.28
CA PRO A 14 4.63 17.75 -0.50
C PRO A 14 4.85 16.27 -0.88
N MET A 15 4.04 15.37 -0.33
CA MET A 15 4.08 13.94 -0.61
C MET A 15 3.70 13.59 -2.05
N MET A 16 2.77 14.35 -2.66
CA MET A 16 2.41 14.16 -4.08
C MET A 16 3.52 14.59 -5.03
N TRP A 17 4.26 15.66 -4.71
CA TRP A 17 5.41 16.06 -5.52
C TRP A 17 6.46 14.99 -5.57
N MET A 18 6.83 14.42 -4.44
CA MET A 18 7.82 13.35 -4.37
C MET A 18 7.41 12.11 -5.17
N PHE A 19 6.09 11.82 -5.25
CA PHE A 19 5.58 10.73 -6.08
C PHE A 19 5.62 11.08 -7.57
N LEU A 20 5.19 12.30 -7.93
CA LEU A 20 5.20 12.79 -9.30
C LEU A 20 6.63 12.89 -9.87
N ASP A 21 7.58 13.37 -9.08
CA ASP A 21 9.00 13.43 -9.50
C ASP A 21 9.51 12.03 -9.85
N ARG A 22 9.24 11.03 -9.03
CA ARG A 22 9.65 9.64 -9.31
C ARG A 22 8.95 9.05 -10.54
N LEU A 23 7.71 9.43 -10.77
CA LEU A 23 6.97 9.01 -11.97
C LEU A 23 7.55 9.67 -13.23
N ILE A 24 7.84 10.98 -13.18
CA ILE A 24 8.46 11.74 -14.28
C ILE A 24 9.88 11.23 -14.58
N GLU A 25 10.64 10.88 -13.55
CA GLU A 25 11.98 10.30 -13.67
C GLU A 25 11.97 8.85 -14.19
N GLY A 26 10.78 8.26 -14.40
CA GLY A 26 10.64 6.89 -14.88
C GLY A 26 11.03 5.82 -13.84
N LYS A 27 11.12 6.19 -12.56
CA LYS A 27 11.42 5.25 -11.46
C LYS A 27 10.25 4.34 -11.13
N ILE A 28 9.04 4.77 -11.45
CA ILE A 28 7.82 4.00 -11.23
C ILE A 28 7.30 3.50 -12.57
N THR A 29 7.13 2.19 -12.68
CA THR A 29 6.64 1.52 -13.90
C THR A 29 5.27 0.92 -13.62
N ARG A 30 4.28 1.24 -14.46
CA ARG A 30 2.95 0.62 -14.41
C ARG A 30 2.94 -0.67 -15.22
N LEU A 31 2.58 -1.77 -14.55
CA LEU A 31 2.43 -3.09 -15.15
C LEU A 31 1.07 -3.65 -14.73
N GLY A 32 0.19 -3.83 -15.70
CA GLY A 32 -1.20 -4.19 -15.42
C GLY A 32 -1.91 -3.15 -14.54
N ARG A 33 -2.46 -3.61 -13.42
CA ARG A 33 -3.21 -2.78 -12.46
C ARG A 33 -2.37 -2.17 -11.35
N LEU A 34 -1.12 -2.55 -11.22
CA LEU A 34 -0.21 -2.09 -10.18
C LEU A 34 0.93 -1.25 -10.75
N GLU A 35 1.61 -0.54 -9.88
CA GLU A 35 2.80 0.23 -10.20
C GLU A 35 3.95 -0.26 -9.31
N PHE A 36 5.13 -0.36 -9.90
CA PHE A 36 6.31 -0.94 -9.27
C PHE A 36 7.49 0.01 -9.34
N GLU A 37 8.23 0.07 -8.24
CA GLU A 37 9.42 0.90 -8.10
C GLU A 37 10.54 0.08 -7.43
N PRO A 38 11.67 -0.18 -8.10
CA PRO A 38 12.86 -0.69 -7.42
C PRO A 38 13.30 0.29 -6.34
N LYS A 39 13.31 -0.15 -5.08
CA LYS A 39 13.62 0.69 -3.93
C LYS A 39 14.48 -0.06 -2.92
N ALA A 40 15.57 0.57 -2.49
CA ALA A 40 16.35 0.08 -1.37
C ALA A 40 15.61 0.29 -0.05
N ILE A 41 15.55 -0.75 0.79
CA ILE A 41 15.02 -0.64 2.16
C ILE A 41 16.04 0.07 3.06
N ASP A 42 15.53 0.87 3.99
CA ASP A 42 16.35 1.71 4.89
C ASP A 42 16.70 1.01 6.22
N CYS A 43 16.09 -0.13 6.50
CA CYS A 43 16.36 -0.98 7.64
C CYS A 43 16.58 -2.44 7.23
N GLU A 44 17.09 -3.26 8.13
CA GLU A 44 17.07 -4.70 7.94
C GLU A 44 15.67 -5.27 8.24
N ILE A 45 15.27 -6.31 7.55
CA ILE A 45 14.02 -7.05 7.80
C ILE A 45 14.38 -8.46 8.25
N ARG A 46 13.91 -8.84 9.45
CA ARG A 46 14.08 -10.17 10.03
C ARG A 46 12.72 -10.78 10.29
N LEU A 47 12.38 -11.76 9.49
CA LEU A 47 11.18 -12.59 9.64
C LEU A 47 11.59 -14.06 9.69
N PRO A 48 10.74 -14.97 10.21
CA PRO A 48 11.08 -16.39 10.31
C PRO A 48 11.53 -17.00 8.97
N GLU A 49 10.92 -16.56 7.87
CA GLU A 49 11.13 -17.13 6.55
C GLU A 49 12.25 -16.43 5.76
N ILE A 50 12.67 -15.23 6.18
CA ILE A 50 13.58 -14.42 5.37
C ILE A 50 14.36 -13.40 6.19
N TYR A 51 15.63 -13.21 5.81
CA TYR A 51 16.46 -12.11 6.26
C TYR A 51 16.88 -11.23 5.07
N LEU A 52 16.58 -9.94 5.18
CA LEU A 52 16.97 -8.93 4.19
C LEU A 52 17.84 -7.87 4.88
N PRO A 53 19.10 -7.74 4.49
CA PRO A 53 19.95 -6.69 5.02
C PRO A 53 19.47 -5.30 4.58
N LYS A 54 19.84 -4.28 5.35
CA LYS A 54 19.66 -2.88 4.94
C LYS A 54 20.26 -2.64 3.55
N ASN A 55 19.61 -1.80 2.75
CA ASN A 55 19.92 -1.49 1.35
C ASN A 55 19.62 -2.63 0.36
N SER A 56 18.98 -3.72 0.77
CA SER A 56 18.41 -4.66 -0.19
C SER A 56 17.42 -3.93 -1.10
N VAL A 57 17.52 -4.16 -2.42
CA VAL A 57 16.61 -3.56 -3.39
C VAL A 57 15.41 -4.48 -3.59
N LEU A 58 14.22 -3.98 -3.29
CA LEU A 58 12.95 -4.69 -3.44
C LEU A 58 12.06 -3.96 -4.45
N LEU A 59 11.03 -4.64 -4.95
CA LEU A 59 10.01 -4.03 -5.80
C LEU A 59 8.89 -3.44 -4.92
N ASN A 60 8.93 -2.12 -4.71
CA ASN A 60 7.88 -1.43 -3.98
C ASN A 60 6.61 -1.34 -4.83
N VAL A 61 5.48 -1.75 -4.26
CA VAL A 61 4.19 -1.87 -4.92
C VAL A 61 3.31 -0.69 -4.56
N HIS A 62 2.80 -0.01 -5.59
CA HIS A 62 1.77 1.01 -5.45
C HIS A 62 0.47 0.51 -6.06
N VAL A 63 -0.64 0.77 -5.38
CA VAL A 63 -1.99 0.44 -5.85
C VAL A 63 -2.67 1.75 -6.30
N PRO A 64 -2.62 2.09 -7.60
CA PRO A 64 -3.22 3.32 -8.09
C PRO A 64 -4.74 3.26 -8.04
N ALA A 65 -5.38 4.44 -7.96
CA ALA A 65 -6.82 4.56 -8.09
C ALA A 65 -7.29 3.97 -9.43
N GLY A 66 -8.51 3.45 -9.44
CA GLY A 66 -9.09 2.87 -10.66
C GLY A 66 -10.16 1.82 -10.39
N PRO A 67 -10.53 1.00 -11.39
CA PRO A 67 -11.50 -0.07 -11.24
C PRO A 67 -11.12 -1.03 -10.11
N ARG A 68 -12.09 -1.78 -9.64
CA ARG A 68 -11.88 -2.76 -8.56
C ARG A 68 -10.75 -3.74 -8.92
N LEU A 69 -9.76 -3.84 -8.04
CA LEU A 69 -8.64 -4.74 -8.16
C LEU A 69 -9.09 -6.19 -7.87
N THR A 70 -8.81 -7.12 -8.77
CA THR A 70 -9.10 -8.55 -8.59
C THR A 70 -7.82 -9.32 -8.29
N SER A 71 -7.96 -10.54 -7.74
CA SER A 71 -6.79 -11.42 -7.53
C SER A 71 -6.07 -11.78 -8.83
N ALA A 72 -6.81 -11.88 -9.93
CA ALA A 72 -6.23 -12.10 -11.26
C ALA A 72 -5.39 -10.90 -11.71
N ASP A 73 -5.90 -9.67 -11.53
CA ASP A 73 -5.16 -8.44 -11.86
C ASP A 73 -3.85 -8.34 -11.05
N ILE A 74 -3.89 -8.73 -9.77
CA ILE A 74 -2.71 -8.72 -8.89
C ILE A 74 -1.68 -9.74 -9.38
N THR A 75 -2.12 -10.98 -9.63
CA THR A 75 -1.25 -12.05 -10.11
C THR A 75 -0.60 -11.69 -11.45
N ASP A 76 -1.39 -11.19 -12.39
CA ASP A 76 -0.90 -10.75 -13.71
C ASP A 76 0.13 -9.62 -13.58
N ALA A 77 -0.15 -8.60 -12.75
CA ALA A 77 0.76 -7.49 -12.52
C ALA A 77 2.10 -7.96 -11.91
N TYR A 78 2.06 -8.89 -10.96
CA TYR A 78 3.28 -9.45 -10.36
C TYR A 78 4.09 -10.26 -11.39
N GLN A 79 3.44 -11.08 -12.22
CA GLN A 79 4.13 -11.83 -13.27
C GLN A 79 4.80 -10.89 -14.29
N GLN A 80 4.11 -9.84 -14.70
CA GLN A 80 4.70 -8.79 -15.56
C GLN A 80 5.90 -8.13 -14.89
N ALA A 81 5.81 -7.83 -13.57
CA ALA A 81 6.91 -7.21 -12.83
C ALA A 81 8.15 -8.12 -12.74
N LEU A 82 7.96 -9.41 -12.46
CA LEU A 82 9.04 -10.40 -12.44
C LEU A 82 9.77 -10.51 -13.79
N HIS A 83 9.02 -10.42 -14.87
CA HIS A 83 9.59 -10.44 -16.20
C HIS A 83 10.32 -9.12 -16.54
N TYR A 84 9.69 -7.99 -16.23
CA TYR A 84 10.22 -6.65 -16.55
C TYR A 84 11.47 -6.30 -15.73
N PHE A 85 11.45 -6.60 -14.43
CA PHE A 85 12.54 -6.34 -13.50
C PHE A 85 13.43 -7.58 -13.31
N ASN A 86 13.70 -8.30 -14.38
CA ASN A 86 14.59 -9.46 -14.37
C ASN A 86 15.96 -9.10 -13.76
N GLY A 87 16.39 -9.87 -12.75
CA GLY A 87 17.63 -9.61 -11.99
C GLY A 87 17.44 -8.84 -10.68
N ILE A 88 16.23 -8.38 -10.36
CA ILE A 88 15.86 -7.92 -9.01
C ILE A 88 15.25 -9.10 -8.24
N VAL A 89 15.62 -9.25 -6.98
CA VAL A 89 15.05 -10.27 -6.09
C VAL A 89 13.53 -10.20 -6.12
N PRO A 90 12.80 -11.31 -6.36
CA PRO A 90 11.35 -11.33 -6.56
C PRO A 90 10.57 -11.19 -5.25
N ILE A 91 10.89 -10.16 -4.48
CA ILE A 91 10.24 -9.78 -3.24
C ILE A 91 9.56 -8.44 -3.44
N PHE A 92 8.25 -8.43 -3.20
CA PHE A 92 7.45 -7.23 -3.31
C PHE A 92 7.29 -6.59 -1.93
N HIS A 93 7.57 -5.31 -1.85
CA HIS A 93 7.38 -4.50 -0.66
C HIS A 93 6.12 -3.63 -0.82
N CYS A 94 5.36 -3.44 0.23
CA CYS A 94 4.25 -2.48 0.26
C CYS A 94 4.22 -1.73 1.57
N SER A 95 4.15 -0.40 1.49
CA SER A 95 3.94 0.50 2.63
C SER A 95 2.58 1.16 2.44
N SER A 96 1.54 0.65 3.11
CA SER A 96 0.17 1.05 2.81
C SER A 96 -0.79 0.85 3.98
N TRP A 97 -1.85 1.67 3.98
CA TRP A 97 -3.04 1.46 4.80
C TRP A 97 -3.75 0.14 4.47
N LEU A 98 -3.61 -0.37 3.24
CA LEU A 98 -4.17 -1.67 2.82
C LEU A 98 -3.61 -2.85 3.62
N LEU A 99 -2.49 -2.65 4.30
CA LEU A 99 -1.87 -3.64 5.18
C LEU A 99 -2.17 -3.39 6.67
N SER A 100 -2.97 -2.36 6.99
CA SER A 100 -3.33 -1.98 8.36
C SER A 100 -3.88 -3.18 9.15
N PRO A 101 -3.41 -3.44 10.39
CA PRO A 101 -3.97 -4.50 11.22
C PRO A 101 -5.43 -4.23 11.61
N GLN A 102 -5.86 -2.97 11.68
CA GLN A 102 -7.23 -2.61 12.01
C GLN A 102 -8.25 -3.03 10.92
N LEU A 103 -7.78 -3.36 9.72
CA LEU A 103 -8.65 -3.92 8.67
C LEU A 103 -9.23 -5.28 9.06
N ASP A 104 -8.55 -6.06 9.91
CA ASP A 104 -9.04 -7.36 10.40
C ASP A 104 -10.32 -7.20 11.25
N GLU A 105 -10.49 -6.03 11.86
CA GLU A 105 -11.70 -5.67 12.64
C GLU A 105 -12.77 -5.00 11.76
N CYS A 106 -12.38 -4.46 10.62
CA CYS A 106 -13.28 -3.67 9.76
C CYS A 106 -13.90 -4.49 8.63
N LEU A 107 -13.24 -5.52 8.15
CA LEU A 107 -13.59 -6.23 6.92
C LEU A 107 -13.58 -7.74 7.12
N ASP A 108 -14.48 -8.41 6.40
CA ASP A 108 -14.46 -9.87 6.28
C ASP A 108 -13.26 -10.34 5.44
N GLU A 109 -12.71 -11.50 5.80
CA GLU A 109 -11.54 -12.11 5.12
C GLU A 109 -11.76 -12.36 3.63
N SER A 110 -13.01 -12.52 3.18
CA SER A 110 -13.37 -12.71 1.77
C SER A 110 -13.25 -11.43 0.93
N THR A 111 -13.10 -10.26 1.57
CA THR A 111 -12.98 -9.00 0.84
C THR A 111 -11.65 -8.92 0.08
N ARG A 112 -11.64 -8.20 -1.04
CA ARG A 112 -10.45 -8.06 -1.89
C ARG A 112 -9.28 -7.39 -1.18
N ILE A 113 -9.56 -6.44 -0.30
CA ILE A 113 -8.52 -5.79 0.53
C ILE A 113 -7.85 -6.84 1.41
N MET A 114 -8.64 -7.67 2.08
CA MET A 114 -8.11 -8.73 2.94
C MET A 114 -7.38 -9.82 2.13
N GLN A 115 -7.87 -10.14 0.93
CA GLN A 115 -7.17 -11.05 0.01
C GLN A 115 -5.83 -10.50 -0.48
N PHE A 116 -5.70 -9.18 -0.68
CA PHE A 116 -4.42 -8.54 -0.97
C PHE A 116 -3.50 -8.56 0.25
N LYS A 117 -4.00 -8.16 1.42
CA LYS A 117 -3.25 -8.08 2.67
C LYS A 117 -2.63 -9.42 3.07
N LYS A 118 -3.34 -10.53 2.91
CA LYS A 118 -2.89 -11.86 3.36
C LYS A 118 -1.63 -12.37 2.66
N ASP A 119 -1.30 -11.85 1.49
CA ASP A 119 -0.07 -12.23 0.77
C ASP A 119 1.18 -11.52 1.34
N TYR A 120 1.01 -10.61 2.33
CA TYR A 120 2.09 -9.83 2.90
C TYR A 120 2.41 -10.23 4.34
N LEU A 121 3.68 -10.43 4.61
CA LEU A 121 4.24 -10.55 5.96
C LEU A 121 4.53 -9.15 6.48
N ILE A 122 3.82 -8.74 7.52
CA ILE A 122 3.96 -7.41 8.11
C ILE A 122 5.19 -7.40 9.03
N TYR A 123 6.08 -6.44 8.84
CA TYR A 123 7.31 -6.33 9.64
C TYR A 123 7.39 -5.02 10.45
N SER A 124 6.63 -3.99 10.11
CA SER A 124 6.56 -2.76 10.91
C SER A 124 5.22 -2.04 10.75
N LEU A 125 4.87 -1.26 11.78
CA LEU A 125 3.67 -0.43 11.83
C LEU A 125 4.08 1.03 12.02
N GLU A 126 3.29 1.93 11.43
CA GLU A 126 3.45 3.37 11.57
C GLU A 126 2.13 3.97 12.08
N ASP A 127 2.19 4.70 13.18
CA ASP A 127 1.05 5.42 13.76
C ASP A 127 0.70 6.65 12.89
N ASN A 128 0.31 6.39 11.67
CA ASN A 128 -0.09 7.39 10.69
C ASN A 128 -1.42 6.97 10.05
N ALA A 129 -2.47 7.64 10.50
CA ALA A 129 -3.83 7.42 10.02
C ALA A 129 -4.14 8.17 8.71
N ASP A 130 -3.32 9.14 8.31
CA ASP A 130 -3.64 10.08 7.23
C ASP A 130 -3.98 9.35 5.94
N GLN A 131 -3.13 8.42 5.50
CA GLN A 131 -3.37 7.67 4.28
C GLN A 131 -4.65 6.83 4.36
N PHE A 132 -4.94 6.21 5.51
CA PHE A 132 -6.17 5.44 5.72
C PHE A 132 -7.40 6.36 5.60
N ILE A 133 -7.38 7.46 6.32
CA ILE A 133 -8.48 8.44 6.36
C ILE A 133 -8.72 9.03 4.97
N GLU A 134 -7.67 9.48 4.30
CA GLU A 134 -7.75 10.05 2.94
C GLU A 134 -8.34 9.09 1.90
N ARG A 135 -8.04 7.80 2.01
CA ARG A 135 -8.50 6.80 1.06
C ARG A 135 -9.90 6.29 1.34
N VAL A 136 -10.29 6.24 2.60
CA VAL A 136 -11.62 5.77 3.01
C VAL A 136 -12.66 6.89 2.93
N TRP A 137 -12.25 8.13 3.19
CA TRP A 137 -13.11 9.33 3.11
C TRP A 137 -12.46 10.42 2.26
N PRO A 138 -12.35 10.22 0.93
CA PRO A 138 -11.65 11.15 0.05
C PRO A 138 -12.32 12.52 -0.07
N ASP A 139 -13.64 12.57 0.10
CA ASP A 139 -14.45 13.78 -0.08
C ASP A 139 -14.81 14.45 1.27
N ARG A 140 -14.11 14.11 2.36
CA ARG A 140 -14.39 14.71 3.67
C ARG A 140 -14.17 16.22 3.65
N GLU A 141 -15.17 16.98 4.10
CA GLU A 141 -15.10 18.44 4.25
C GLU A 141 -14.60 18.87 5.65
N ASN A 142 -14.61 17.94 6.61
CA ASN A 142 -14.33 18.21 8.01
C ASN A 142 -12.85 18.02 8.35
N GLU A 143 -12.40 18.67 9.42
CA GLU A 143 -11.07 18.44 9.96
C GLU A 143 -10.87 16.99 10.38
N ALA A 144 -9.63 16.53 10.36
CA ALA A 144 -9.27 15.13 10.62
C ALA A 144 -9.75 14.58 11.98
N SER A 145 -10.06 15.44 12.95
CA SER A 145 -10.54 15.06 14.29
C SER A 145 -12.05 14.97 14.45
N ASP A 146 -12.82 15.40 13.44
CA ASP A 146 -14.30 15.41 13.51
C ASP A 146 -14.91 14.11 12.98
N TYR A 147 -14.51 12.99 13.55
CA TYR A 147 -14.92 11.65 13.12
C TYR A 147 -16.44 11.41 13.24
N VAL A 148 -17.14 12.15 14.09
CA VAL A 148 -18.59 12.00 14.28
C VAL A 148 -19.35 12.25 12.98
N ASN A 149 -18.88 13.19 12.16
CA ASN A 149 -19.49 13.61 10.90
C ASN A 149 -19.00 12.81 9.67
N TYR A 150 -18.09 11.86 9.84
CA TYR A 150 -17.64 11.03 8.74
C TYR A 150 -18.75 10.12 8.21
N GLU A 151 -18.83 9.98 6.89
CA GLU A 151 -19.80 9.15 6.21
C GLU A 151 -19.67 7.66 6.55
N GLU A 152 -20.79 6.94 6.48
CA GLU A 152 -20.89 5.49 6.74
C GLU A 152 -21.51 4.73 5.54
N ASN A 153 -21.16 5.12 4.33
CA ASN A 153 -21.71 4.57 3.08
C ASN A 153 -21.25 3.14 2.78
N THR A 154 -20.15 2.70 3.40
CA THR A 154 -19.60 1.35 3.23
C THR A 154 -19.36 0.68 4.58
N THR A 155 -19.28 -0.66 4.57
CA THR A 155 -18.93 -1.44 5.79
C THR A 155 -17.58 -0.99 6.35
N LEU A 156 -16.60 -0.73 5.49
CA LEU A 156 -15.28 -0.23 5.90
C LEU A 156 -15.40 1.13 6.60
N GLN A 157 -16.11 2.09 6.02
CA GLN A 157 -16.33 3.41 6.61
C GLN A 157 -17.00 3.30 7.98
N LYS A 158 -18.09 2.52 8.07
CA LYS A 158 -18.82 2.33 9.33
C LYS A 158 -17.90 1.76 10.42
N ASN A 159 -17.21 0.66 10.15
CA ASN A 159 -16.41 -0.02 11.15
C ASN A 159 -15.13 0.79 11.51
N ALA A 160 -14.45 1.38 10.55
CA ALA A 160 -13.30 2.23 10.80
C ALA A 160 -13.66 3.50 11.59
N LYS A 161 -14.83 4.12 11.33
CA LYS A 161 -15.34 5.23 12.12
C LYS A 161 -15.57 4.83 13.59
N GLN A 162 -16.11 3.64 13.86
CA GLN A 162 -16.28 3.15 15.23
C GLN A 162 -14.93 3.00 15.95
N LEU A 163 -13.90 2.52 15.26
CA LEU A 163 -12.55 2.45 15.83
C LEU A 163 -12.02 3.84 16.18
N LEU A 164 -12.15 4.81 15.28
CA LEU A 164 -11.72 6.20 15.52
C LEU A 164 -12.48 6.84 16.70
N LEU A 165 -13.79 6.67 16.78
CA LEU A 165 -14.62 7.17 17.88
C LEU A 165 -14.30 6.52 19.23
N SER A 166 -13.78 5.29 19.22
CA SER A 166 -13.30 4.61 20.43
C SER A 166 -11.88 5.04 20.85
N GLY A 167 -11.28 6.00 20.15
CA GLY A 167 -9.92 6.48 20.42
C GLY A 167 -8.80 5.57 19.88
N ARG A 168 -9.13 4.61 19.00
CA ARG A 168 -8.15 3.76 18.35
C ARG A 168 -7.42 4.52 17.24
N ILE A 169 -6.14 4.25 17.09
CA ILE A 169 -5.32 4.81 16.00
C ILE A 169 -5.36 3.84 14.83
N LEU A 170 -5.69 4.36 13.64
CA LEU A 170 -5.52 3.62 12.40
C LEU A 170 -4.06 3.70 11.95
N GLN A 171 -3.47 2.56 11.65
CA GLN A 171 -2.05 2.47 11.35
C GLN A 171 -1.82 2.20 9.85
N LYS A 172 -0.74 2.72 9.34
CA LYS A 172 -0.14 2.24 8.09
C LYS A 172 0.82 1.11 8.43
N ALA A 173 0.90 0.09 7.59
CA ALA A 173 1.82 -1.02 7.79
C ALA A 173 2.79 -1.19 6.62
N ASN A 174 3.98 -1.71 6.94
CA ASN A 174 4.98 -2.11 5.99
C ASN A 174 5.06 -3.64 5.96
N GLY A 175 4.98 -4.20 4.77
CA GLY A 175 4.98 -5.64 4.58
C GLY A 175 5.75 -6.06 3.34
N ILE A 176 6.16 -7.32 3.33
CA ILE A 176 6.78 -7.96 2.16
C ILE A 176 5.98 -9.17 1.73
N CYS A 177 5.86 -9.34 0.41
CA CYS A 177 5.30 -10.55 -0.20
C CYS A 177 6.45 -11.36 -0.79
N ILE A 178 6.64 -12.57 -0.25
CA ILE A 178 7.68 -13.53 -0.66
C ILE A 178 7.13 -14.67 -1.50
N LYS A 179 5.88 -14.58 -1.94
CA LYS A 179 5.16 -15.62 -2.67
C LYS A 179 5.89 -16.15 -3.92
N TYR A 180 6.72 -15.30 -4.52
CA TYR A 180 7.48 -15.61 -5.74
C TYR A 180 8.98 -15.76 -5.46
N TYR A 181 9.41 -15.69 -4.22
CA TYR A 181 10.79 -15.85 -3.81
C TYR A 181 11.11 -17.33 -3.56
N HIS A 182 12.11 -17.84 -4.24
CA HIS A 182 12.62 -19.19 -4.08
C HIS A 182 14.12 -19.13 -3.75
N PRO A 183 14.51 -19.33 -2.49
CA PRO A 183 15.89 -19.13 -2.04
C PRO A 183 16.93 -20.04 -2.72
N GLU A 184 16.51 -21.09 -3.41
CA GLU A 184 17.41 -22.03 -4.10
C GLU A 184 17.82 -21.57 -5.51
N SER A 185 17.25 -20.51 -6.06
CA SER A 185 17.54 -20.02 -7.41
C SER A 185 18.69 -19.00 -7.51
N ASP A 186 19.22 -18.56 -6.38
CA ASP A 186 20.27 -17.50 -6.35
C ASP A 186 21.71 -18.08 -6.36
N ASN A 187 21.89 -19.39 -6.63
CA ASN A 187 23.19 -20.05 -6.76
C ASN A 187 23.49 -20.42 -8.23
N VAL A 188 23.48 -19.43 -9.13
CA VAL A 188 24.05 -19.62 -10.50
C VAL A 188 24.97 -18.45 -10.84
#